data_a190b9023693f07735941e83ae9860fd
#
_entry.id   a190b9023693f07735941e83ae9860fd
#
_cell.length_a   1.000
_cell.length_b   1.000
_cell.length_c   1.000
_cell.angle_alpha   90.00
_cell.angle_beta   90.00
_cell.angle_gamma   90.00
#
_symmetry.space_group_name_H-M   'P 1'
#
loop_
_entity.id
_entity.type
_entity.pdbx_description
1 polymer ?
#
loop_
_entity_poly.entity_id
_entity_poly.type
_entity_poly.pdbx_seq_one_letter_code
_entity_poly.pdbx_strand_id
1 'polypeptide(L)'
;VNLSKANLSKTVILDAASDIGSGVSRRQFIKYSSGLLAAMSAPAVLAHTSSAKGHGGDKGAMMKGMHNSAVGLQLYTLRDIMKVSVPATLKLVADVGYTEMEFAGYFDHSAKEIKQLLDENGLTAPSAHIQLDAFDTNLSQILDDAHTVGHKYLVVPWLSEAQRGTGIAPYQALADKLNTIGEACRKEGITLAYHNHDFEFEIRDGKTPLDVLITQTDPDLVTMELDLYWAVKAGKNPVDYFKQYPGRFKLWHVKDLAEDGSFADVGTGTINFKDIFAHGKLAGIEHKFVERDQTTDRIATIEQGFKAVSALNKGVS
;
A
#
# COMPACT_ATOMS: atom_id res chain seq x y z
N VAL A 1 27.65 -3.58 35.59
CA VAL A 1 26.20 -3.48 35.86
C VAL A 1 25.52 -3.93 34.60
N ASN A 2 25.06 -5.19 34.58
CA ASN A 2 24.35 -5.77 33.43
C ASN A 2 22.89 -5.28 33.44
N LEU A 3 22.58 -4.25 32.68
CA LEU A 3 21.21 -3.90 32.36
C LEU A 3 20.67 -4.95 31.36
N SER A 4 19.57 -5.63 31.67
CA SER A 4 19.00 -6.65 30.81
C SER A 4 18.57 -6.05 29.48
N LYS A 5 18.68 -6.78 28.36
CA LYS A 5 18.27 -6.35 27.02
C LYS A 5 16.82 -5.78 26.97
N ALA A 6 15.95 -6.22 27.86
CA ALA A 6 14.58 -5.71 28.01
C ALA A 6 14.50 -4.26 28.53
N ASN A 7 15.45 -3.84 29.38
CA ASN A 7 15.49 -2.45 29.86
C ASN A 7 16.10 -1.48 28.81
N LEU A 8 17.03 -1.95 27.97
CA LEU A 8 17.57 -1.14 26.86
C LEU A 8 16.47 -0.84 25.82
N SER A 9 15.66 -1.84 25.46
CA SER A 9 14.55 -1.63 24.51
C SER A 9 13.51 -0.62 25.03
N LYS A 10 13.21 -0.62 26.32
CA LYS A 10 12.28 0.33 26.93
C LYS A 10 12.79 1.76 26.91
N THR A 11 14.07 1.96 27.19
CA THR A 11 14.69 3.29 27.22
C THR A 11 14.81 3.87 25.80
N VAL A 12 15.23 3.06 24.82
CA VAL A 12 15.34 3.47 23.42
C VAL A 12 13.98 3.85 22.83
N ILE A 13 12.91 3.10 23.16
CA ILE A 13 11.55 3.41 22.69
C ILE A 13 11.01 4.70 23.33
N LEU A 14 11.32 4.96 24.61
CA LEU A 14 10.88 6.16 25.31
C LEU A 14 11.63 7.43 24.84
N ASP A 15 12.93 7.32 24.56
CA ASP A 15 13.73 8.43 24.04
C ASP A 15 13.39 8.75 22.58
N ALA A 16 13.21 7.73 21.74
CA ALA A 16 12.77 7.92 20.34
C ALA A 16 11.36 8.52 20.24
N ALA A 17 10.46 8.20 21.17
CA ALA A 17 9.13 8.82 21.24
C ALA A 17 9.16 10.31 21.64
N SER A 18 10.26 10.81 22.19
CA SER A 18 10.43 12.25 22.53
C SER A 18 10.81 13.10 21.32
N ASP A 19 11.44 12.50 20.29
CA ASP A 19 11.89 13.18 19.09
C ASP A 19 10.89 13.12 17.92
N ILE A 20 9.78 12.35 18.09
CA ILE A 20 8.70 12.32 17.09
C ILE A 20 7.92 13.62 17.17
N GLY A 21 8.26 14.58 16.31
CA GLY A 21 7.52 15.82 16.15
C GLY A 21 6.03 15.55 15.86
N SER A 22 5.17 16.16 16.64
CA SER A 22 3.73 16.46 16.46
C SER A 22 2.79 15.47 15.76
N GLY A 23 2.98 14.14 15.81
CA GLY A 23 2.10 13.24 15.06
C GLY A 23 1.56 12.02 15.81
N VAL A 24 2.12 11.69 16.98
CA VAL A 24 1.68 10.55 17.80
C VAL A 24 1.71 10.92 19.26
N SER A 25 0.58 10.80 19.97
CA SER A 25 0.54 11.00 21.40
C SER A 25 1.34 9.89 22.11
N ARG A 26 2.27 10.27 23.02
CA ARG A 26 3.04 9.33 23.86
C ARG A 26 2.17 8.25 24.52
N ARG A 27 0.93 8.59 24.91
CA ARG A 27 -0.01 7.67 25.54
C ARG A 27 -0.54 6.61 24.56
N GLN A 28 -0.76 6.96 23.32
CA GLN A 28 -1.25 6.03 22.28
C GLN A 28 -0.15 5.06 21.88
N PHE A 29 1.07 5.55 21.63
CA PHE A 29 2.20 4.69 21.28
C PHE A 29 2.57 3.69 22.42
N ILE A 30 2.56 4.15 23.68
CA ILE A 30 2.80 3.28 24.85
C ILE A 30 1.68 2.22 25.02
N LYS A 31 0.44 2.53 24.70
CA LYS A 31 -0.68 1.58 24.77
C LYS A 31 -0.48 0.39 23.81
N TYR A 32 0.02 0.64 22.62
CA TYR A 32 0.28 -0.40 21.60
C TYR A 32 1.62 -1.14 21.83
N SER A 33 2.65 -0.45 22.33
CA SER A 33 3.94 -1.11 22.64
C SER A 33 3.91 -1.98 23.91
N SER A 34 3.00 -1.74 24.84
CA SER A 34 2.86 -2.53 26.08
C SER A 34 2.30 -3.95 25.85
N GLY A 35 1.58 -4.16 24.74
CA GLY A 35 1.09 -5.49 24.33
C GLY A 35 2.19 -6.46 23.89
N LEU A 36 3.33 -5.94 23.43
CA LEU A 36 4.46 -6.76 22.95
C LEU A 36 5.20 -7.50 24.06
N LEU A 37 5.13 -7.02 25.30
CA LEU A 37 5.84 -7.60 26.45
C LEU A 37 5.09 -8.76 27.13
N ALA A 38 3.80 -8.93 26.86
CA ALA A 38 2.98 -9.99 27.48
C ALA A 38 2.99 -11.31 26.69
N ALA A 39 3.38 -11.30 25.41
CA ALA A 39 3.33 -12.47 24.53
C ALA A 39 4.54 -13.43 24.65
N MET A 40 5.60 -13.05 25.36
CA MET A 40 6.84 -13.86 25.47
C MET A 40 6.87 -14.85 26.64
N SER A 41 5.78 -15.07 27.38
CA SER A 41 5.76 -15.95 28.56
C SER A 41 4.54 -16.86 28.67
N ALA A 42 4.16 -17.58 27.60
CA ALA A 42 3.21 -18.67 27.70
C ALA A 42 3.86 -19.99 27.28
N PRO A 43 3.78 -21.07 28.10
CA PRO A 43 4.31 -22.36 27.73
C PRO A 43 3.43 -23.04 26.68
N ALA A 44 4.08 -23.69 25.71
CA ALA A 44 3.43 -24.47 24.67
C ALA A 44 2.55 -25.58 25.28
N VAL A 45 1.25 -25.51 25.06
CA VAL A 45 0.32 -26.62 25.32
C VAL A 45 0.18 -27.43 24.03
N LEU A 46 0.68 -28.67 24.06
CA LEU A 46 0.44 -29.68 23.02
C LEU A 46 -1.07 -29.95 22.92
N ALA A 47 -1.68 -29.63 21.78
CA ALA A 47 -3.02 -30.10 21.46
C ALA A 47 -2.95 -31.31 20.52
N HIS A 48 -3.61 -32.38 20.92
CA HIS A 48 -3.72 -33.66 20.24
C HIS A 48 -4.51 -33.53 18.92
N THR A 49 -3.99 -34.19 17.90
CA THR A 49 -4.65 -34.42 16.60
C THR A 49 -5.88 -35.28 16.72
N SER A 50 -7.01 -34.79 16.21
CA SER A 50 -8.10 -35.65 15.76
C SER A 50 -8.33 -35.47 14.27
N SER A 51 -8.11 -36.57 13.56
CA SER A 51 -8.36 -36.72 12.13
C SER A 51 -9.87 -36.68 11.84
N ALA A 52 -10.32 -35.73 11.02
CA ALA A 52 -11.61 -35.82 10.36
C ALA A 52 -11.42 -35.69 8.85
N LYS A 53 -11.79 -36.76 8.15
CA LYS A 53 -11.94 -36.84 6.69
C LYS A 53 -13.10 -35.99 6.22
N GLY A 54 -12.92 -35.27 5.12
CA GLY A 54 -14.03 -35.07 4.22
C GLY A 54 -14.22 -33.70 3.61
N HIS A 55 -14.31 -33.68 2.33
CA HIS A 55 -14.84 -32.75 1.37
C HIS A 55 -13.93 -31.60 0.90
N GLY A 56 -13.39 -31.83 -0.30
CA GLY A 56 -12.84 -30.80 -1.16
C GLY A 56 -13.92 -29.81 -1.58
N GLY A 57 -14.08 -28.75 -0.81
CA GLY A 57 -14.87 -27.58 -1.17
C GLY A 57 -13.92 -26.51 -1.67
N ASP A 58 -14.31 -25.88 -2.73
CA ASP A 58 -13.68 -24.89 -3.56
C ASP A 58 -12.88 -23.83 -2.76
N LYS A 59 -11.58 -24.06 -2.54
CA LYS A 59 -10.68 -23.10 -1.88
C LYS A 59 -10.45 -21.85 -2.74
N GLY A 60 -10.69 -21.91 -4.06
CA GLY A 60 -10.51 -20.81 -4.97
C GLY A 60 -11.60 -19.72 -4.84
N ALA A 61 -12.85 -20.14 -4.63
CA ALA A 61 -13.97 -19.19 -4.45
C ALA A 61 -13.90 -18.48 -3.09
N MET A 62 -13.44 -19.17 -2.04
CA MET A 62 -13.30 -18.60 -0.70
C MET A 62 -12.17 -17.57 -0.62
N MET A 63 -11.03 -17.78 -1.33
CA MET A 63 -9.96 -16.79 -1.42
C MET A 63 -10.37 -15.56 -2.24
N LYS A 64 -11.12 -15.74 -3.34
CA LYS A 64 -11.59 -14.62 -4.18
C LYS A 64 -12.58 -13.70 -3.46
N GLY A 65 -13.40 -14.24 -2.54
CA GLY A 65 -14.30 -13.45 -1.69
C GLY A 65 -13.56 -12.69 -0.57
N MET A 66 -12.45 -13.22 -0.05
CA MET A 66 -11.65 -12.56 0.99
C MET A 66 -10.89 -11.34 0.47
N HIS A 67 -10.37 -11.35 -0.77
CA HIS A 67 -9.66 -10.20 -1.34
C HIS A 67 -10.54 -8.96 -1.52
N ASN A 68 -11.83 -9.14 -1.81
CA ASN A 68 -12.74 -8.00 -2.00
C ASN A 68 -13.12 -7.30 -0.68
N SER A 69 -12.92 -7.94 0.47
CA SER A 69 -13.19 -7.37 1.81
C SER A 69 -11.93 -6.86 2.51
N ALA A 70 -10.74 -7.17 2.02
CA ALA A 70 -9.47 -6.72 2.59
C ALA A 70 -9.36 -5.20 2.54
N VAL A 71 -8.75 -4.64 3.59
CA VAL A 71 -8.39 -3.22 3.66
C VAL A 71 -6.88 -3.14 3.76
N GLY A 72 -6.28 -2.50 2.78
CA GLY A 72 -4.85 -2.27 2.69
C GLY A 72 -4.46 -0.91 3.24
N LEU A 73 -3.17 -0.78 3.61
CA LEU A 73 -2.54 0.47 4.02
C LEU A 73 -1.24 0.68 3.26
N GLN A 74 -1.08 1.87 2.63
CA GLN A 74 0.22 2.32 2.16
C GLN A 74 1.03 2.85 3.35
N LEU A 75 2.16 2.18 3.63
CA LEU A 75 2.99 2.43 4.82
C LEU A 75 3.74 3.78 4.79
N TYR A 76 3.76 4.47 3.64
CA TYR A 76 4.23 5.85 3.57
C TYR A 76 3.46 6.79 4.50
N THR A 77 2.19 6.51 4.75
CA THR A 77 1.37 7.19 5.76
C THR A 77 2.03 7.19 7.13
N LEU A 78 2.74 6.10 7.47
CA LEU A 78 3.37 5.87 8.78
C LEU A 78 4.90 5.96 8.73
N ARG A 79 5.48 6.54 7.65
CA ARG A 79 6.94 6.55 7.41
C ARG A 79 7.79 7.04 8.58
N ASP A 80 7.27 7.96 9.40
CA ASP A 80 8.02 8.51 10.53
C ASP A 80 8.11 7.48 11.67
N ILE A 81 7.02 6.77 11.96
CA ILE A 81 7.02 5.72 12.99
C ILE A 81 7.64 4.42 12.48
N MET A 82 7.58 4.14 11.16
CA MET A 82 8.36 3.06 10.54
C MET A 82 9.86 3.23 10.75
N LYS A 83 10.39 4.46 10.62
CA LYS A 83 11.79 4.78 10.92
C LYS A 83 12.18 4.53 12.38
N VAL A 84 11.23 4.61 13.30
CA VAL A 84 11.46 4.35 14.73
C VAL A 84 11.45 2.85 15.02
N SER A 85 10.43 2.14 14.51
CA SER A 85 10.31 0.70 14.72
C SER A 85 9.34 0.07 13.73
N VAL A 86 9.86 -0.65 12.75
CA VAL A 86 9.06 -1.45 11.81
C VAL A 86 8.22 -2.50 12.55
N PRO A 87 8.77 -3.32 13.50
CA PRO A 87 7.98 -4.32 14.21
C PRO A 87 6.78 -3.73 14.97
N ALA A 88 7.00 -2.61 15.69
CA ALA A 88 5.93 -1.98 16.47
C ALA A 88 4.86 -1.36 15.54
N THR A 89 5.28 -0.81 14.40
CA THR A 89 4.35 -0.21 13.43
C THR A 89 3.48 -1.27 12.75
N LEU A 90 4.06 -2.39 12.29
CA LEU A 90 3.30 -3.48 11.68
C LEU A 90 2.31 -4.10 12.68
N LYS A 91 2.73 -4.26 13.95
CA LYS A 91 1.79 -4.69 14.99
C LYS A 91 0.65 -3.70 15.19
N LEU A 92 0.92 -2.40 15.27
CA LEU A 92 -0.09 -1.35 15.39
C LEU A 92 -1.10 -1.43 14.23
N VAL A 93 -0.64 -1.58 13.00
CA VAL A 93 -1.49 -1.66 11.80
C VAL A 93 -2.39 -2.90 11.85
N ALA A 94 -1.84 -4.06 12.27
CA ALA A 94 -2.62 -5.28 12.48
C ALA A 94 -3.66 -5.11 13.60
N ASP A 95 -3.30 -4.46 14.71
CA ASP A 95 -4.22 -4.21 15.84
C ASP A 95 -5.39 -3.27 15.43
N VAL A 96 -5.19 -2.33 14.49
CA VAL A 96 -6.26 -1.51 13.90
C VAL A 96 -7.20 -2.36 13.02
N GLY A 97 -6.69 -3.42 12.41
CA GLY A 97 -7.48 -4.37 11.61
C GLY A 97 -7.12 -4.44 10.13
N TYR A 98 -6.11 -3.72 9.68
CA TYR A 98 -5.59 -3.86 8.31
C TYR A 98 -5.01 -5.25 8.09
N THR A 99 -5.11 -5.75 6.86
CA THR A 99 -4.63 -7.10 6.50
C THR A 99 -3.63 -7.09 5.35
N GLU A 100 -3.61 -6.04 4.55
CA GLU A 100 -2.72 -5.89 3.39
C GLU A 100 -1.87 -4.63 3.53
N MET A 101 -0.58 -4.78 3.27
CA MET A 101 0.38 -3.67 3.32
C MET A 101 0.91 -3.38 1.93
N GLU A 102 1.08 -2.10 1.64
CA GLU A 102 1.93 -1.66 0.56
C GLU A 102 3.16 -0.97 1.14
N PHE A 103 4.33 -1.45 0.77
CA PHE A 103 5.59 -0.94 1.27
C PHE A 103 6.12 0.24 0.45
N ALA A 104 6.67 1.24 1.13
CA ALA A 104 7.45 2.33 0.54
C ALA A 104 8.91 2.26 1.03
N GLY A 105 9.51 1.07 0.90
CA GLY A 105 10.83 0.73 1.43
C GLY A 105 10.77 -0.08 2.72
N TYR A 106 11.87 -0.79 3.04
CA TYR A 106 11.95 -1.74 4.16
C TYR A 106 12.65 -1.19 5.39
N PHE A 107 13.05 0.09 5.40
CA PHE A 107 13.63 0.78 6.55
C PHE A 107 14.79 0.01 7.20
N ASP A 108 15.80 -0.32 6.40
CA ASP A 108 17.01 -1.07 6.77
C ASP A 108 16.78 -2.53 7.21
N HIS A 109 15.57 -3.07 7.04
CA HIS A 109 15.28 -4.49 7.22
C HIS A 109 15.47 -5.25 5.90
N SER A 110 15.92 -6.50 5.99
CA SER A 110 15.93 -7.42 4.85
C SER A 110 14.53 -7.90 4.49
N ALA A 111 14.32 -8.32 3.25
CA ALA A 111 13.06 -8.92 2.80
C ALA A 111 12.62 -10.11 3.69
N LYS A 112 13.59 -10.90 4.17
CA LYS A 112 13.32 -12.04 5.07
C LYS A 112 12.80 -11.59 6.43
N GLU A 113 13.37 -10.52 7.02
CA GLU A 113 12.89 -9.96 8.28
C GLU A 113 11.50 -9.35 8.12
N ILE A 114 11.26 -8.62 7.01
CA ILE A 114 9.93 -8.09 6.68
C ILE A 114 8.91 -9.23 6.57
N LYS A 115 9.24 -10.31 5.84
CA LYS A 115 8.34 -11.47 5.72
C LYS A 115 8.02 -12.08 7.08
N GLN A 116 9.02 -12.27 7.94
CA GLN A 116 8.80 -12.79 9.28
C GLN A 116 7.86 -11.89 10.10
N LEU A 117 8.07 -10.57 10.07
CA LEU A 117 7.22 -9.61 10.78
C LEU A 117 5.77 -9.59 10.27
N LEU A 118 5.57 -9.74 8.95
CA LEU A 118 4.24 -9.88 8.36
C LEU A 118 3.55 -11.14 8.87
N ASP A 119 4.25 -12.29 8.85
CA ASP A 119 3.69 -13.58 9.31
C ASP A 119 3.34 -13.55 10.80
N GLU A 120 4.20 -12.97 11.64
CA GLU A 120 3.98 -12.81 13.08
C GLU A 120 2.72 -11.97 13.41
N ASN A 121 2.34 -11.07 12.52
CA ASN A 121 1.18 -10.19 12.69
C ASN A 121 -0.04 -10.60 11.84
N GLY A 122 0.03 -11.70 11.07
CA GLY A 122 -1.04 -12.14 10.19
C GLY A 122 -1.32 -11.18 9.03
N LEU A 123 -0.29 -10.42 8.59
CA LEU A 123 -0.35 -9.47 7.50
C LEU A 123 0.17 -10.07 6.20
N THR A 124 -0.29 -9.53 5.07
CA THR A 124 0.27 -9.76 3.74
C THR A 124 0.75 -8.45 3.13
N ALA A 125 1.65 -8.52 2.17
CA ALA A 125 2.10 -7.34 1.44
C ALA A 125 2.04 -7.61 -0.07
N PRO A 126 0.88 -7.46 -0.69
CA PRO A 126 0.73 -7.74 -2.12
C PRO A 126 1.47 -6.72 -3.01
N SER A 127 1.81 -5.54 -2.51
CA SER A 127 2.40 -4.45 -3.30
C SER A 127 3.56 -3.75 -2.60
N ALA A 128 4.49 -3.21 -3.41
CA ALA A 128 5.56 -2.33 -2.95
C ALA A 128 5.88 -1.24 -3.97
N HIS A 129 6.12 -0.03 -3.49
CA HIS A 129 6.61 1.12 -4.26
C HIS A 129 8.12 1.01 -4.48
N ILE A 130 8.55 1.04 -5.73
CA ILE A 130 9.94 0.98 -6.16
C ILE A 130 10.24 2.16 -7.07
N GLN A 131 11.25 2.96 -6.73
CA GLN A 131 11.64 4.10 -7.56
C GLN A 131 12.11 3.65 -8.95
N LEU A 132 11.74 4.38 -9.99
CA LEU A 132 12.00 4.00 -11.39
C LEU A 132 13.47 3.67 -11.67
N ASP A 133 14.40 4.47 -11.11
CA ASP A 133 15.83 4.29 -11.34
C ASP A 133 16.40 3.03 -10.66
N ALA A 134 15.72 2.50 -9.63
CA ALA A 134 16.15 1.27 -8.98
C ALA A 134 16.02 0.05 -9.89
N PHE A 135 15.08 0.05 -10.82
CA PHE A 135 14.93 -1.04 -11.80
C PHE A 135 16.09 -1.12 -12.77
N ASP A 136 16.80 -0.01 -13.04
CA ASP A 136 17.95 0.01 -13.95
C ASP A 136 19.18 -0.68 -13.33
N THR A 137 19.30 -0.66 -12.01
CA THR A 137 20.54 -1.10 -11.31
C THR A 137 20.35 -2.35 -10.47
N ASN A 138 19.12 -2.60 -9.97
CA ASN A 138 18.86 -3.59 -8.92
C ASN A 138 17.71 -4.56 -9.26
N LEU A 139 17.32 -4.70 -10.54
CA LEU A 139 16.13 -5.47 -10.93
C LEU A 139 16.12 -6.89 -10.35
N SER A 140 17.23 -7.62 -10.42
CA SER A 140 17.30 -8.99 -9.87
C SER A 140 17.01 -9.02 -8.37
N GLN A 141 17.63 -8.12 -7.58
CA GLN A 141 17.42 -8.06 -6.14
C GLN A 141 15.98 -7.65 -5.80
N ILE A 142 15.40 -6.71 -6.56
CA ILE A 142 14.00 -6.28 -6.40
C ILE A 142 13.05 -7.47 -6.59
N LEU A 143 13.27 -8.30 -7.60
CA LEU A 143 12.47 -9.48 -7.88
C LEU A 143 12.63 -10.56 -6.81
N ASP A 144 13.87 -10.81 -6.33
CA ASP A 144 14.16 -11.74 -5.25
C ASP A 144 13.49 -11.30 -3.93
N ASP A 145 13.55 -10.00 -3.61
CA ASP A 145 12.90 -9.44 -2.44
C ASP A 145 11.37 -9.54 -2.56
N ALA A 146 10.81 -9.25 -3.75
CA ALA A 146 9.39 -9.37 -4.02
C ALA A 146 8.89 -10.80 -3.80
N HIS A 147 9.63 -11.81 -4.26
CA HIS A 147 9.32 -13.22 -4.01
C HIS A 147 9.39 -13.57 -2.52
N THR A 148 10.44 -13.09 -1.84
CA THR A 148 10.66 -13.37 -0.41
C THR A 148 9.51 -12.81 0.44
N VAL A 149 9.10 -11.57 0.19
CA VAL A 149 8.01 -10.91 0.93
C VAL A 149 6.64 -11.40 0.47
N GLY A 150 6.51 -11.76 -0.80
CA GLY A 150 5.28 -12.24 -1.41
C GLY A 150 4.52 -11.15 -2.18
N HIS A 151 5.23 -10.12 -2.65
CA HIS A 151 4.63 -9.10 -3.51
C HIS A 151 4.12 -9.69 -4.84
N LYS A 152 2.99 -9.21 -5.27
CA LYS A 152 2.38 -9.49 -6.58
C LYS A 152 2.50 -8.32 -7.52
N TYR A 153 2.66 -7.12 -6.96
CA TYR A 153 2.77 -5.87 -7.67
C TYR A 153 4.02 -5.11 -7.23
N LEU A 154 4.76 -4.58 -8.21
CA LEU A 154 5.80 -3.60 -8.02
C LEU A 154 5.34 -2.31 -8.69
N VAL A 155 5.26 -1.22 -7.94
CA VAL A 155 4.67 0.04 -8.40
C VAL A 155 5.74 1.10 -8.56
N VAL A 156 5.80 1.74 -9.72
CA VAL A 156 6.57 2.98 -9.90
C VAL A 156 5.77 4.13 -9.28
N PRO A 157 6.21 4.71 -8.14
CA PRO A 157 5.35 5.58 -7.34
C PRO A 157 5.39 7.05 -7.76
N TRP A 158 6.45 7.49 -8.42
CA TRP A 158 6.67 8.91 -8.68
C TRP A 158 7.78 9.14 -9.71
N LEU A 159 7.71 10.29 -10.38
CA LEU A 159 8.72 10.74 -11.32
C LEU A 159 9.31 12.08 -10.88
N SER A 160 10.64 12.19 -10.90
CA SER A 160 11.33 13.46 -10.72
C SER A 160 11.03 14.44 -11.87
N GLU A 161 11.23 15.73 -11.65
CA GLU A 161 11.05 16.74 -12.73
C GLU A 161 11.88 16.42 -13.95
N ALA A 162 13.10 15.90 -13.76
CA ALA A 162 13.98 15.49 -14.86
C ALA A 162 13.39 14.33 -15.68
N GLN A 163 12.75 13.35 -15.02
CA GLN A 163 12.09 12.22 -15.67
C GLN A 163 10.81 12.64 -16.38
N ARG A 164 10.05 13.61 -15.81
CA ARG A 164 8.82 14.15 -16.42
C ARG A 164 9.08 14.97 -17.70
N GLY A 165 10.23 15.66 -17.75
CA GLY A 165 10.56 16.59 -18.84
C GLY A 165 9.50 17.67 -19.08
N THR A 166 9.51 18.29 -20.26
CA THR A 166 8.62 19.42 -20.58
C THR A 166 7.49 19.08 -21.54
N GLY A 167 7.58 17.98 -22.31
CA GLY A 167 6.57 17.57 -23.30
C GLY A 167 6.00 16.20 -23.03
N ILE A 168 5.37 15.63 -24.05
CA ILE A 168 4.77 14.29 -23.96
C ILE A 168 5.77 13.16 -24.27
N ALA A 169 6.84 13.43 -25.00
CA ALA A 169 7.83 12.43 -25.43
C ALA A 169 8.47 11.66 -24.26
N PRO A 170 8.80 12.27 -23.09
CA PRO A 170 9.29 11.53 -21.94
C PRO A 170 8.31 10.44 -21.45
N TYR A 171 7.01 10.69 -21.51
CA TYR A 171 6.00 9.71 -21.10
C TYR A 171 5.81 8.57 -22.10
N GLN A 172 6.05 8.85 -23.40
CA GLN A 172 6.08 7.79 -24.43
C GLN A 172 7.30 6.88 -24.20
N ALA A 173 8.49 7.46 -23.99
CA ALA A 173 9.68 6.70 -23.64
C ALA A 173 9.53 5.93 -22.30
N LEU A 174 8.83 6.52 -21.33
CA LEU A 174 8.50 5.84 -20.08
C LEU A 174 7.59 4.63 -20.33
N ALA A 175 6.59 4.73 -21.19
CA ALA A 175 5.72 3.60 -21.51
C ALA A 175 6.51 2.42 -22.11
N ASP A 176 7.45 2.69 -23.02
CA ASP A 176 8.34 1.67 -23.59
C ASP A 176 9.22 1.03 -22.49
N LYS A 177 9.76 1.85 -21.56
CA LYS A 177 10.55 1.38 -20.43
C LYS A 177 9.70 0.52 -19.47
N LEU A 178 8.47 0.95 -19.15
CA LEU A 178 7.56 0.19 -18.30
C LEU A 178 7.20 -1.15 -18.94
N ASN A 179 6.97 -1.23 -20.25
CA ASN A 179 6.76 -2.49 -20.95
C ASN A 179 7.98 -3.42 -20.78
N THR A 180 9.19 -2.90 -20.97
CA THR A 180 10.44 -3.69 -20.80
C THR A 180 10.59 -4.23 -19.37
N ILE A 181 10.36 -3.39 -18.34
CA ILE A 181 10.41 -3.81 -16.93
C ILE A 181 9.27 -4.81 -16.65
N GLY A 182 8.07 -4.54 -17.17
CA GLY A 182 6.90 -5.40 -17.04
C GLY A 182 7.12 -6.81 -17.61
N GLU A 183 7.81 -6.95 -18.75
CA GLU A 183 8.20 -8.25 -19.28
C GLU A 183 9.11 -9.03 -18.33
N ALA A 184 10.05 -8.34 -17.68
CA ALA A 184 10.93 -8.98 -16.70
C ALA A 184 10.14 -9.40 -15.44
N CYS A 185 9.30 -8.53 -14.91
CA CYS A 185 8.42 -8.83 -13.77
C CYS A 185 7.47 -10.01 -14.07
N ARG A 186 6.85 -10.03 -15.25
CA ARG A 186 5.91 -11.09 -15.66
C ARG A 186 6.55 -12.48 -15.69
N LYS A 187 7.81 -12.59 -16.12
CA LYS A 187 8.56 -13.86 -16.12
C LYS A 187 8.66 -14.45 -14.72
N GLU A 188 8.66 -13.59 -13.72
CA GLU A 188 8.70 -13.95 -12.30
C GLU A 188 7.30 -13.97 -11.65
N GLY A 189 6.21 -13.86 -12.45
CA GLY A 189 4.84 -13.89 -11.94
C GLY A 189 4.44 -12.65 -11.13
N ILE A 190 5.13 -11.54 -11.35
CA ILE A 190 4.89 -10.22 -10.75
C ILE A 190 4.32 -9.28 -11.82
N THR A 191 3.38 -8.42 -11.44
CA THR A 191 2.82 -7.39 -12.33
C THR A 191 3.45 -6.04 -12.00
N LEU A 192 3.92 -5.32 -13.02
CA LEU A 192 4.34 -3.94 -12.84
C LEU A 192 3.13 -3.02 -12.79
N ALA A 193 3.18 -1.98 -11.96
CA ALA A 193 2.16 -0.95 -11.90
C ALA A 193 2.78 0.46 -11.94
N TYR A 194 1.96 1.44 -12.32
CA TYR A 194 2.31 2.85 -12.28
C TYR A 194 1.29 3.61 -11.42
N HIS A 195 1.78 4.42 -10.48
CA HIS A 195 1.00 5.28 -9.60
C HIS A 195 1.04 6.73 -10.09
N ASN A 196 -0.14 7.35 -10.23
CA ASN A 196 -0.26 8.72 -10.69
C ASN A 196 -0.28 9.74 -9.55
N HIS A 197 0.13 10.96 -9.91
CA HIS A 197 -0.13 12.20 -9.18
C HIS A 197 -1.03 13.13 -10.02
N ASP A 198 -1.06 14.42 -9.69
CA ASP A 198 -1.82 15.41 -10.45
C ASP A 198 -1.15 15.80 -11.77
N PHE A 199 0.18 15.76 -11.82
CA PHE A 199 0.94 16.20 -13.01
C PHE A 199 0.77 15.28 -14.24
N GLU A 200 0.35 14.03 -14.10
CA GLU A 200 0.02 13.15 -15.23
C GLU A 200 -1.31 13.51 -15.88
N PHE A 201 -2.10 14.37 -15.26
CA PHE A 201 -3.35 14.87 -15.83
C PHE A 201 -3.19 16.22 -16.56
N GLU A 202 -2.02 16.86 -16.46
CA GLU A 202 -1.71 18.08 -17.22
C GLU A 202 -1.62 17.79 -18.72
N ILE A 203 -2.21 18.67 -19.53
CA ILE A 203 -2.12 18.51 -21.00
C ILE A 203 -0.72 18.91 -21.45
N ARG A 204 -0.01 18.01 -22.15
CA ARG A 204 1.30 18.20 -22.73
C ARG A 204 1.27 17.82 -24.21
N ASP A 205 1.61 18.75 -25.09
CA ASP A 205 1.53 18.58 -26.55
C ASP A 205 0.16 18.04 -27.01
N GLY A 206 -0.93 18.52 -26.39
CA GLY A 206 -2.30 18.13 -26.71
C GLY A 206 -2.73 16.75 -26.21
N LYS A 207 -1.92 16.07 -25.38
CA LYS A 207 -2.19 14.74 -24.78
C LYS A 207 -2.10 14.80 -23.27
N THR A 208 -2.83 13.90 -22.61
CA THR A 208 -2.72 13.67 -21.16
C THR A 208 -1.67 12.59 -20.91
N PRO A 209 -0.60 12.84 -20.15
CA PRO A 209 0.42 11.85 -19.82
C PRO A 209 -0.12 10.52 -19.30
N LEU A 210 -1.11 10.53 -18.39
CA LEU A 210 -1.71 9.30 -17.90
C LEU A 210 -2.36 8.48 -19.02
N ASP A 211 -3.07 9.13 -19.96
CA ASP A 211 -3.67 8.45 -21.11
C ASP A 211 -2.61 7.81 -22.01
N VAL A 212 -1.46 8.49 -22.17
CA VAL A 212 -0.32 7.95 -22.93
C VAL A 212 0.22 6.69 -22.23
N LEU A 213 0.44 6.73 -20.92
CA LEU A 213 0.90 5.57 -20.16
C LEU A 213 -0.09 4.42 -20.24
N ILE A 214 -1.40 4.68 -20.08
CA ILE A 214 -2.44 3.65 -20.16
C ILE A 214 -2.50 3.01 -21.54
N THR A 215 -2.43 3.82 -22.62
CA THR A 215 -2.67 3.34 -23.99
C THR A 215 -1.42 2.78 -24.67
N GLN A 216 -0.21 3.16 -24.23
CA GLN A 216 1.04 2.71 -24.81
C GLN A 216 1.74 1.61 -24.00
N THR A 217 1.24 1.28 -22.80
CA THR A 217 1.68 0.09 -22.08
C THR A 217 0.80 -1.11 -22.40
N ASP A 218 1.43 -2.30 -22.48
CA ASP A 218 0.73 -3.57 -22.63
C ASP A 218 -0.07 -3.87 -21.36
N PRO A 219 -1.40 -4.08 -21.46
CA PRO A 219 -2.25 -4.35 -20.29
C PRO A 219 -1.93 -5.67 -19.58
N ASP A 220 -1.26 -6.60 -20.26
CA ASP A 220 -0.80 -7.86 -19.68
C ASP A 220 0.51 -7.70 -18.89
N LEU A 221 1.23 -6.62 -19.08
CA LEU A 221 2.53 -6.33 -18.45
C LEU A 221 2.42 -5.26 -17.36
N VAL A 222 1.63 -4.22 -17.62
CA VAL A 222 1.55 -3.01 -16.79
C VAL A 222 0.10 -2.70 -16.45
N THR A 223 -0.17 -2.51 -15.18
CA THR A 223 -1.45 -1.99 -14.68
C THR A 223 -1.27 -0.61 -14.06
N MET A 224 -2.38 0.04 -13.68
CA MET A 224 -2.36 1.32 -13.00
C MET A 224 -2.76 1.15 -11.54
N GLU A 225 -2.05 1.85 -10.67
CA GLU A 225 -2.48 2.16 -9.33
C GLU A 225 -3.06 3.57 -9.32
N LEU A 226 -4.40 3.68 -9.37
CA LEU A 226 -5.04 4.98 -9.42
C LEU A 226 -5.09 5.61 -8.02
N ASP A 227 -4.42 6.75 -7.88
CA ASP A 227 -4.62 7.60 -6.71
C ASP A 227 -5.86 8.47 -6.91
N LEU A 228 -6.88 8.20 -6.08
CA LEU A 228 -8.19 8.83 -6.18
C LEU A 228 -8.16 10.32 -5.80
N TYR A 229 -7.31 10.70 -4.82
CA TYR A 229 -7.14 12.09 -4.42
C TYR A 229 -6.51 12.92 -5.55
N TRP A 230 -5.39 12.45 -6.11
CA TRP A 230 -4.69 13.19 -7.15
C TRP A 230 -5.53 13.32 -8.43
N ALA A 231 -6.31 12.28 -8.78
CA ALA A 231 -7.22 12.35 -9.91
C ALA A 231 -8.32 13.40 -9.68
N VAL A 232 -8.98 13.39 -8.52
CA VAL A 232 -10.04 14.38 -8.20
C VAL A 232 -9.48 15.78 -8.05
N LYS A 233 -8.31 15.94 -7.43
CA LYS A 233 -7.61 17.22 -7.31
C LYS A 233 -7.26 17.83 -8.67
N ALA A 234 -6.91 16.99 -9.64
CA ALA A 234 -6.71 17.39 -11.04
C ALA A 234 -8.02 17.65 -11.81
N GLY A 235 -9.17 17.63 -11.12
CA GLY A 235 -10.48 17.85 -11.73
C GLY A 235 -11.00 16.68 -12.57
N LYS A 236 -10.47 15.47 -12.35
CA LYS A 236 -10.89 14.27 -13.06
C LYS A 236 -11.83 13.41 -12.22
N ASN A 237 -12.75 12.73 -12.91
CA ASN A 237 -13.61 11.74 -12.26
C ASN A 237 -13.01 10.33 -12.46
N PRO A 238 -12.61 9.62 -11.40
CA PRO A 238 -12.09 8.25 -11.50
C PRO A 238 -13.00 7.29 -12.27
N VAL A 239 -14.32 7.42 -12.11
CA VAL A 239 -15.31 6.56 -12.78
C VAL A 239 -15.27 6.71 -14.29
N ASP A 240 -14.98 7.91 -14.81
CA ASP A 240 -14.86 8.12 -16.25
C ASP A 240 -13.61 7.42 -16.81
N TYR A 241 -12.51 7.39 -16.04
CA TYR A 241 -11.32 6.60 -16.39
C TYR A 241 -11.62 5.09 -16.38
N PHE A 242 -12.41 4.59 -15.43
CA PHE A 242 -12.81 3.18 -15.41
C PHE A 242 -13.67 2.79 -16.62
N LYS A 243 -14.55 3.70 -17.07
CA LYS A 243 -15.35 3.50 -18.28
C LYS A 243 -14.51 3.55 -19.57
N GLN A 244 -13.53 4.45 -19.62
CA GLN A 244 -12.68 4.63 -20.78
C GLN A 244 -11.65 3.48 -20.90
N TYR A 245 -11.12 3.00 -19.78
CA TYR A 245 -10.06 1.99 -19.72
C TYR A 245 -10.43 0.85 -18.76
N PRO A 246 -11.46 0.04 -19.07
CA PRO A 246 -11.92 -1.03 -18.17
C PRO A 246 -10.82 -2.06 -17.90
N GLY A 247 -10.72 -2.49 -16.63
CA GLY A 247 -9.76 -3.50 -16.20
C GLY A 247 -8.32 -3.02 -16.00
N ARG A 248 -8.01 -1.72 -16.24
CA ARG A 248 -6.66 -1.19 -16.17
C ARG A 248 -6.22 -0.71 -14.77
N PHE A 249 -7.14 -0.61 -13.78
CA PHE A 249 -6.89 0.00 -12.47
C PHE A 249 -6.99 -1.03 -11.35
N LYS A 250 -6.04 -1.97 -11.31
CA LYS A 250 -6.05 -3.08 -10.36
C LYS A 250 -5.73 -2.68 -8.93
N LEU A 251 -5.04 -1.56 -8.75
CA LEU A 251 -4.68 -1.00 -7.46
C LEU A 251 -5.26 0.40 -7.31
N TRP A 252 -5.70 0.75 -6.09
CA TRP A 252 -6.15 2.09 -5.77
C TRP A 252 -5.47 2.61 -4.50
N HIS A 253 -5.03 3.87 -4.54
CA HIS A 253 -4.83 4.65 -3.32
C HIS A 253 -6.13 5.34 -2.94
N VAL A 254 -6.68 4.91 -1.80
CA VAL A 254 -7.88 5.51 -1.21
C VAL A 254 -7.41 6.64 -0.30
N LYS A 255 -7.29 7.80 -0.89
CA LYS A 255 -6.83 9.05 -0.30
C LYS A 255 -7.90 10.11 -0.52
N ASP A 256 -8.25 10.91 0.50
CA ASP A 256 -9.39 11.81 0.47
C ASP A 256 -8.99 13.29 0.37
N LEU A 257 -9.85 14.10 -0.23
CA LEU A 257 -9.66 15.51 -0.56
C LEU A 257 -10.54 16.37 0.34
N ALA A 258 -9.94 17.29 1.10
CA ALA A 258 -10.65 18.31 1.86
C ALA A 258 -11.21 19.42 0.94
N GLU A 259 -12.16 20.20 1.43
CA GLU A 259 -12.76 21.32 0.68
C GLU A 259 -11.75 22.38 0.23
N ASP A 260 -10.69 22.58 0.99
CA ASP A 260 -9.60 23.52 0.69
C ASP A 260 -8.52 22.95 -0.26
N GLY A 261 -8.70 21.71 -0.74
CA GLY A 261 -7.74 21.03 -1.61
C GLY A 261 -6.60 20.32 -0.89
N SER A 262 -6.57 20.33 0.44
CA SER A 262 -5.60 19.60 1.26
C SER A 262 -6.01 18.13 1.45
N PHE A 263 -5.15 17.33 2.13
CA PHE A 263 -5.48 15.96 2.47
C PHE A 263 -6.49 15.88 3.61
N ALA A 264 -7.51 15.04 3.46
CA ALA A 264 -8.45 14.66 4.51
C ALA A 264 -8.25 13.21 4.94
N ASP A 265 -8.72 12.85 6.14
CA ASP A 265 -8.87 11.45 6.51
C ASP A 265 -9.97 10.81 5.67
N VAL A 266 -9.77 9.59 5.20
CA VAL A 266 -10.71 8.89 4.31
C VAL A 266 -12.12 8.87 4.90
N GLY A 267 -13.08 9.33 4.10
CA GLY A 267 -14.49 9.45 4.49
C GLY A 267 -14.84 10.72 5.25
N THR A 268 -13.91 11.68 5.40
CA THR A 268 -14.18 12.99 6.00
C THR A 268 -14.04 14.15 4.99
N GLY A 269 -13.56 13.86 3.78
CA GLY A 269 -13.39 14.82 2.70
C GLY A 269 -14.58 14.85 1.74
N THR A 270 -14.30 15.22 0.50
CA THR A 270 -15.30 15.51 -0.53
C THR A 270 -15.43 14.41 -1.59
N ILE A 271 -14.55 13.41 -1.59
CA ILE A 271 -14.55 12.36 -2.61
C ILE A 271 -15.74 11.41 -2.41
N ASN A 272 -16.53 11.20 -3.46
CA ASN A 272 -17.63 10.25 -3.43
C ASN A 272 -17.14 8.80 -3.60
N PHE A 273 -16.50 8.25 -2.57
CA PHE A 273 -16.02 6.87 -2.59
C PHE A 273 -17.11 5.83 -2.84
N LYS A 274 -18.36 6.09 -2.43
CA LYS A 274 -19.46 5.15 -2.65
C LYS A 274 -19.68 4.90 -4.14
N ASP A 275 -19.67 5.95 -4.96
CA ASP A 275 -19.81 5.82 -6.42
C ASP A 275 -18.58 5.13 -7.04
N ILE A 276 -17.37 5.52 -6.61
CA ILE A 276 -16.11 4.92 -7.08
C ILE A 276 -16.08 3.41 -6.79
N PHE A 277 -16.37 3.00 -5.56
CA PHE A 277 -16.36 1.60 -5.14
C PHE A 277 -17.43 0.76 -5.87
N ALA A 278 -18.60 1.34 -6.19
CA ALA A 278 -19.61 0.68 -6.99
C ALA A 278 -19.13 0.31 -8.40
N HIS A 279 -18.11 1.02 -8.92
CA HIS A 279 -17.49 0.75 -10.21
C HIS A 279 -16.20 -0.08 -10.13
N GLY A 280 -15.88 -0.63 -8.97
CA GLY A 280 -14.63 -1.39 -8.74
C GLY A 280 -14.45 -2.57 -9.70
N LYS A 281 -15.53 -3.31 -10.01
CA LYS A 281 -15.48 -4.40 -10.99
C LYS A 281 -15.12 -3.90 -12.40
N LEU A 282 -15.62 -2.76 -12.80
CA LEU A 282 -15.30 -2.15 -14.09
C LEU A 282 -13.83 -1.71 -14.15
N ALA A 283 -13.33 -1.13 -13.06
CA ALA A 283 -11.94 -0.76 -12.92
C ALA A 283 -10.98 -1.97 -12.95
N GLY A 284 -11.46 -3.17 -12.56
CA GLY A 284 -10.66 -4.38 -12.39
C GLY A 284 -9.92 -4.44 -11.06
N ILE A 285 -10.45 -3.79 -10.00
CA ILE A 285 -9.78 -3.63 -8.71
C ILE A 285 -9.45 -4.97 -8.05
N GLU A 286 -8.22 -5.11 -7.59
CA GLU A 286 -7.73 -6.24 -6.82
C GLU A 286 -7.35 -5.82 -5.38
N HIS A 287 -6.64 -4.69 -5.22
CA HIS A 287 -6.20 -4.19 -3.91
C HIS A 287 -6.48 -2.69 -3.74
N LYS A 288 -6.78 -2.28 -2.51
CA LYS A 288 -7.07 -0.90 -2.13
C LYS A 288 -6.26 -0.55 -0.89
N PHE A 289 -5.44 0.50 -0.99
CA PHE A 289 -4.59 0.96 0.09
C PHE A 289 -5.04 2.34 0.57
N VAL A 290 -5.40 2.43 1.85
CA VAL A 290 -5.60 3.73 2.51
C VAL A 290 -4.27 4.46 2.54
N GLU A 291 -4.27 5.74 2.19
CA GLU A 291 -3.09 6.59 2.33
C GLU A 291 -3.46 8.02 2.72
N ARG A 292 -2.57 8.67 3.46
CA ARG A 292 -2.56 10.11 3.68
C ARG A 292 -1.13 10.60 3.88
N ASP A 293 -0.65 11.48 3.00
CA ASP A 293 0.76 11.93 2.97
C ASP A 293 1.11 12.81 4.16
N GLN A 294 0.20 13.69 4.55
CA GLN A 294 0.39 14.66 5.62
C GLN A 294 -0.77 14.61 6.61
N THR A 295 -0.46 14.34 7.86
CA THR A 295 -1.40 14.34 8.97
C THR A 295 -0.69 14.72 10.26
N THR A 296 -1.42 15.31 11.20
CA THR A 296 -0.94 15.63 12.54
C THR A 296 -1.15 14.50 13.54
N ASP A 297 -2.01 13.52 13.22
CA ASP A 297 -2.26 12.32 14.03
C ASP A 297 -2.37 11.08 13.14
N ARG A 298 -1.26 10.38 12.98
CA ARG A 298 -1.18 9.21 12.09
C ARG A 298 -2.03 8.05 12.55
N ILE A 299 -2.19 7.87 13.88
CA ILE A 299 -2.99 6.78 14.43
C ILE A 299 -4.47 7.03 14.16
N ALA A 300 -4.97 8.22 14.49
CA ALA A 300 -6.35 8.59 14.17
C ALA A 300 -6.64 8.49 12.66
N THR A 301 -5.67 8.89 11.81
CA THR A 301 -5.78 8.78 10.36
C THR A 301 -5.99 7.34 9.89
N ILE A 302 -5.18 6.38 10.36
CA ILE A 302 -5.33 4.99 9.95
C ILE A 302 -6.57 4.32 10.56
N GLU A 303 -6.94 4.64 11.79
CA GLU A 303 -8.18 4.15 12.41
C GLU A 303 -9.42 4.63 11.63
N GLN A 304 -9.46 5.93 11.26
CA GLN A 304 -10.55 6.49 10.46
C GLN A 304 -10.58 5.89 9.05
N GLY A 305 -9.43 5.75 8.39
CA GLY A 305 -9.32 5.17 7.05
C GLY A 305 -9.78 3.71 7.02
N PHE A 306 -9.35 2.91 7.99
CA PHE A 306 -9.82 1.52 8.13
C PHE A 306 -11.33 1.43 8.29
N LYS A 307 -11.91 2.25 9.18
CA LYS A 307 -13.36 2.30 9.42
C LYS A 307 -14.12 2.66 8.16
N ALA A 308 -13.68 3.69 7.44
CA ALA A 308 -14.35 4.16 6.23
C ALA A 308 -14.34 3.11 5.12
N VAL A 309 -13.17 2.54 4.80
CA VAL A 309 -13.03 1.54 3.72
C VAL A 309 -13.74 0.23 4.09
N SER A 310 -13.69 -0.19 5.36
CA SER A 310 -14.44 -1.37 5.82
C SER A 310 -15.96 -1.20 5.66
N ALA A 311 -16.48 0.01 5.87
CA ALA A 311 -17.89 0.31 5.65
C ALA A 311 -18.26 0.30 4.15
N LEU A 312 -17.41 0.86 3.28
CA LEU A 312 -17.58 0.86 1.83
C LEU A 312 -17.56 -0.56 1.25
N ASN A 313 -16.65 -1.41 1.70
CA ASN A 313 -16.58 -2.81 1.26
C ASN A 313 -17.89 -3.59 1.57
N LYS A 314 -18.54 -3.32 2.70
CA LYS A 314 -19.82 -3.94 3.06
C LYS A 314 -21.00 -3.45 2.23
N GLY A 315 -20.93 -2.23 1.71
CA GLY A 315 -22.01 -1.61 0.92
C GLY A 315 -22.00 -2.02 -0.56
N VAL A 316 -20.96 -2.71 -1.03
CA VAL A 316 -20.78 -3.17 -2.43
C VAL A 316 -20.93 -4.70 -2.56
N SER A 317 -21.17 -5.40 -1.44
CA SER A 317 -21.33 -6.87 -1.36
C SER A 317 -22.72 -7.31 -1.76
#